data_da5c49a151a62af7e4968ef64d134bb8
#
_entry.id   da5c49a151a62af7e4968ef64d134bb8
#
_cell.length_a   1.000
_cell.length_b   1.000
_cell.length_c   1.000
_cell.angle_alpha   90.00
_cell.angle_beta   90.00
_cell.angle_gamma   90.00
#
_symmetry.space_group_name_H-M   'P 1'
#
loop_
_entity.id
_entity.type
_entity.pdbx_description
1 polymer ?
#
loop_
_entity_poly.entity_id
_entity_poly.type
_entity_poly.pdbx_seq_one_letter_code
_entity_poly.pdbx_strand_id
1 'polypeptide(L)' 'MENSVEYVFPSESQAYRFLNTVKHFDAEELKVKYGRSDRFVAVRYRYALGEFDATLSRLDDLARELEGEEAA' A
#
# COMPACT_ATOMS: atom_id res chain seq x y z
N MET A 1 14.43 -6.44 -6.40
CA MET A 1 14.51 -5.62 -5.17
C MET A 1 13.14 -5.53 -4.51
N GLU A 2 13.13 -5.36 -3.22
CA GLU A 2 11.89 -5.20 -2.47
C GLU A 2 11.67 -3.75 -2.09
N ASN A 3 10.40 -3.35 -2.09
CA ASN A 3 9.99 -2.06 -1.57
C ASN A 3 8.93 -2.27 -0.49
N SER A 4 8.98 -1.43 0.53
CA SER A 4 8.07 -1.52 1.66
C SER A 4 7.59 -0.12 2.02
N VAL A 5 6.27 0.02 2.16
CA VAL A 5 5.68 1.32 2.47
C VAL A 5 4.50 1.10 3.42
N GLU A 6 4.29 2.06 4.32
CA GLU A 6 3.18 2.01 5.25
C GLU A 6 2.35 3.28 5.10
N TYR A 7 1.02 3.13 5.12
CA TYR A 7 0.09 4.24 5.02
C TYR A 7 -0.77 4.29 6.27
N VAL A 8 -1.20 5.49 6.63
CA VAL A 8 -2.10 5.70 7.76
C VAL A 8 -3.37 6.37 7.25
N PHE A 9 -4.52 5.96 7.79
CA PHE A 9 -5.83 6.42 7.34
C PHE A 9 -6.62 7.02 8.51
N PRO A 10 -7.58 7.91 8.20
CA PRO A 10 -8.38 8.54 9.27
C PRO A 10 -9.27 7.58 10.03
N SER A 11 -9.62 6.44 9.43
CA SER A 11 -10.51 5.47 10.07
C SER A 11 -10.14 4.05 9.66
N GLU A 12 -10.61 3.09 10.46
CA GLU A 12 -10.45 1.66 10.18
C GLU A 12 -11.11 1.28 8.86
N SER A 13 -12.25 1.89 8.57
CA SER A 13 -13.00 1.59 7.36
C SER A 13 -12.20 1.92 6.11
N GLN A 14 -11.54 3.07 6.10
CA GLN A 14 -10.73 3.48 4.97
C GLN A 14 -9.48 2.60 4.83
N ALA A 15 -8.86 2.26 5.95
CA ALA A 15 -7.71 1.36 5.95
C ALA A 15 -8.09 -0.01 5.41
N TYR A 16 -9.26 -0.52 5.81
CA TYR A 16 -9.74 -1.81 5.33
C TYR A 16 -9.97 -1.79 3.82
N ARG A 17 -10.57 -0.72 3.31
CA ARG A 17 -10.83 -0.60 1.88
C ARG A 17 -9.52 -0.57 1.09
N PHE A 18 -8.53 0.14 1.61
CA PHE A 18 -7.22 0.19 0.98
C PHE A 18 -6.59 -1.21 0.94
N LEU A 19 -6.54 -1.87 2.09
CA LEU A 19 -5.95 -3.20 2.19
C LEU A 19 -6.64 -4.18 1.26
N ASN A 20 -7.96 -4.17 1.25
CA ASN A 20 -8.74 -5.10 0.42
C ASN A 20 -8.54 -4.85 -1.07
N THR A 21 -8.39 -3.59 -1.48
CA THR A 21 -8.15 -3.25 -2.87
C THR A 21 -6.73 -3.62 -3.29
N VAL A 22 -5.75 -3.34 -2.44
CA VAL A 22 -4.35 -3.62 -2.76
C VAL A 22 -4.09 -5.12 -2.91
N LYS A 23 -4.84 -5.96 -2.22
CA LYS A 23 -4.72 -7.41 -2.38
C LYS A 23 -4.86 -7.87 -3.82
N HIS A 24 -5.57 -7.10 -4.63
CA HIS A 24 -5.82 -7.44 -6.03
C HIS A 24 -4.89 -6.73 -7.01
N PHE A 25 -3.89 -6.02 -6.50
CA PHE A 25 -2.90 -5.39 -7.38
C PHE A 25 -2.03 -6.46 -8.04
N ASP A 26 -1.70 -6.22 -9.30
CA ASP A 26 -0.83 -7.11 -10.06
C ASP A 26 0.63 -6.72 -9.82
N ALA A 27 1.19 -7.21 -8.72
CA ALA A 27 2.58 -6.94 -8.35
C ALA A 27 3.22 -8.23 -7.84
N GLU A 28 4.51 -8.41 -8.12
CA GLU A 28 5.23 -9.59 -7.71
C GLU A 28 5.42 -9.64 -6.21
N GLU A 29 5.18 -10.82 -5.64
CA GLU A 29 5.39 -11.06 -4.21
C GLU A 29 4.73 -10.00 -3.33
N LEU A 30 3.54 -9.58 -3.73
CA LEU A 30 2.79 -8.58 -3.00
C LEU A 30 2.32 -9.13 -1.66
N LYS A 31 2.62 -8.40 -0.60
CA LYS A 31 2.13 -8.69 0.74
C LYS A 31 1.54 -7.43 1.32
N VAL A 32 0.33 -7.53 1.85
CA VAL A 32 -0.34 -6.39 2.47
C VAL A 32 -0.95 -6.84 3.79
N LYS A 33 -0.73 -6.04 4.82
CA LYS A 33 -1.23 -6.36 6.17
C LYS A 33 -1.40 -5.09 6.97
N TYR A 34 -2.13 -5.18 8.08
CA TYR A 34 -2.18 -4.06 9.02
C TYR A 34 -0.80 -3.86 9.65
N GLY A 35 -0.46 -2.61 9.87
CA GLY A 35 0.80 -2.25 10.49
C GLY A 35 0.67 -2.09 12.00
N ARG A 36 0.96 -0.89 12.51
CA ARG A 36 0.93 -0.61 13.96
C ARG A 36 -0.44 -0.71 14.57
N SER A 37 -1.49 -0.49 13.77
CA SER A 37 -2.86 -0.60 14.23
C SER A 37 -3.75 -0.83 13.02
N ASP A 38 -5.07 -0.93 13.25
CA ASP A 38 -6.04 -1.16 12.18
C ASP A 38 -6.30 0.05 11.29
N ARG A 39 -5.63 1.17 11.54
CA ARG A 39 -5.64 2.34 10.66
C ARG A 39 -4.36 2.45 9.84
N PHE A 40 -3.39 1.58 10.08
CA PHE A 40 -2.12 1.56 9.37
C PHE A 40 -2.07 0.33 8.49
N VAL A 41 -1.69 0.49 7.23
CA VAL A 41 -1.56 -0.63 6.30
C VAL A 41 -0.15 -0.65 5.73
N ALA A 42 0.52 -1.79 5.90
CA ALA A 42 1.88 -1.98 5.41
C ALA A 42 1.83 -2.81 4.13
N VAL A 43 2.55 -2.37 3.11
CA VAL A 43 2.59 -3.03 1.81
C VAL A 43 4.05 -3.34 1.47
N ARG A 44 4.29 -4.55 1.01
CA ARG A 44 5.61 -4.97 0.55
C ARG A 44 5.46 -5.66 -0.79
N TYR A 45 6.34 -5.34 -1.73
CA TYR A 45 6.31 -5.95 -3.04
C TYR A 45 7.70 -5.97 -3.64
N ARG A 46 7.87 -6.78 -4.70
CA ARG A 46 9.13 -6.89 -5.40
C ARG A 46 9.05 -6.18 -6.75
N TYR A 47 10.13 -5.55 -7.15
CA TYR A 47 10.22 -4.93 -8.47
C TYR A 47 11.58 -5.22 -9.09
N ALA A 48 11.63 -5.20 -10.42
CA ALA A 48 12.86 -5.46 -11.16
C ALA A 48 13.69 -4.20 -11.28
N LEU A 49 14.98 -4.32 -11.01
CA LEU A 49 15.89 -3.19 -11.10
C LEU A 49 16.03 -2.76 -12.57
N GLY A 50 15.90 -1.46 -12.79
CA GLY A 50 16.06 -0.90 -14.14
C GLY A 50 14.80 -0.87 -14.97
N GLU A 51 13.68 -1.40 -14.45
CA GLU A 51 12.41 -1.36 -15.15
C GLU A 51 11.50 -0.32 -14.51
N PHE A 52 10.63 0.29 -15.33
CA PHE A 52 9.62 1.20 -14.79
C PHE A 52 8.58 0.38 -14.03
N ASP A 53 8.29 0.82 -12.81
CA ASP A 53 7.29 0.18 -11.96
C ASP A 53 6.34 1.23 -11.41
N ALA A 54 5.09 1.18 -11.82
CA ALA A 54 4.07 2.13 -11.41
C ALA A 54 3.38 1.74 -10.10
N THR A 55 3.79 0.64 -9.46
CA THR A 55 3.11 0.14 -8.28
C THR A 55 3.05 1.17 -7.16
N LEU A 56 4.18 1.81 -6.85
CA LEU A 56 4.20 2.81 -5.78
C LEU A 56 3.28 3.98 -6.07
N SER A 57 3.28 4.45 -7.32
CA SER A 57 2.39 5.55 -7.73
C SER A 57 0.92 5.17 -7.58
N ARG A 58 0.59 3.92 -7.94
CA ARG A 58 -0.78 3.41 -7.81
C ARG A 58 -1.19 3.31 -6.33
N LEU A 59 -0.27 2.86 -5.49
CA LEU A 59 -0.53 2.80 -4.05
C LEU A 59 -0.77 4.19 -3.48
N ASP A 60 0.08 5.15 -3.84
CA ASP A 60 -0.06 6.52 -3.38
C ASP A 60 -1.39 7.13 -3.83
N ASP A 61 -1.76 6.91 -5.08
CA ASP A 61 -3.01 7.44 -5.62
C ASP A 61 -4.21 6.85 -4.89
N LEU A 62 -4.21 5.55 -4.66
CA LEU A 62 -5.31 4.89 -3.96
C LEU A 62 -5.39 5.36 -2.50
N ALA A 63 -4.24 5.49 -1.84
CA ALA A 63 -4.22 5.98 -0.47
C ALA A 63 -4.82 7.38 -0.40
N ARG A 64 -4.44 8.24 -1.35
CA ARG A 64 -4.95 9.60 -1.39
C ARG A 64 -6.46 9.64 -1.62
N GLU A 65 -6.97 8.75 -2.47
CA GLU A 65 -8.42 8.65 -2.68
C GLU A 65 -9.16 8.31 -1.40
N LEU A 66 -8.53 7.54 -0.52
CA LEU A 66 -9.11 7.11 0.75
C LEU A 66 -8.68 7.99 1.91
N GLU A 67 -8.13 9.17 1.60
CA GLU A 67 -7.70 10.17 2.58
C GLU A 67 -6.56 9.70 3.47
N GLY A 68 -5.78 8.75 2.99
CA GLY A 68 -4.60 8.26 3.69
C GLY A 68 -3.36 9.00 3.24
N GLU A 69 -2.30 8.81 4.01
CA GLU A 69 -0.99 9.36 3.67
C GLU A 69 0.10 8.41 4.10
N GLU A 70 1.27 8.54 3.49
CA GLU A 70 2.39 7.70 3.83
C GLU A 70 2.83 7.97 5.26
N ALA A 71 2.96 6.91 6.04
CA ALA A 71 3.40 7.01 7.43
C ALA A 71 4.93 7.06 7.46
N ALA A 72 5.45 8.00 8.21
CA ALA A 72 6.89 8.17 8.30
C ALA A 72 7.57 7.08 9.13
#